data_cd98d61394d31c41a16f0690a1cc04d1
#
_entry.id   cd98d61394d31c41a16f0690a1cc04d1
#
_cell.length_a   1.000
_cell.length_b   1.000
_cell.length_c   1.000
_cell.angle_alpha   90.00
_cell.angle_beta   90.00
_cell.angle_gamma   90.00
#
_symmetry.space_group_name_H-M   'P 1'
#
loop_
_entity.id
_entity.type
_entity.pdbx_description
1 polymer ?
#
loop_
_entity_poly.entity_id
_entity_poly.type
_entity_poly.pdbx_seq_one_letter_code
_entity_poly.pdbx_strand_id
1 'polypeptide(L)'
;RSWKCKLLEESDSLLVFIGEFEKEIHHKELGVIRRGTISYEYYWTDRWYNIFRFHEPDGGLRNFYCNVNMPPIFSNGVLDYVDLEIDILVWSDFRIQILDTDEFEQNTKRFSYSDELRLKVQESVNELKTMIENREFPFA
;
A
#
# COMPACT_ATOMS: atom_id res chain seq x y z
N ARG A 1 -14.54 0.91 3.71
CA ARG A 1 -14.14 -0.34 3.06
C ARG A 1 -13.30 -1.19 4.02
N SER A 2 -13.60 -2.46 4.12
CA SER A 2 -12.89 -3.36 5.03
C SER A 2 -12.69 -4.75 4.41
N TRP A 3 -11.68 -5.45 4.88
CA TRP A 3 -11.42 -6.84 4.51
C TRP A 3 -10.76 -7.57 5.67
N LYS A 4 -10.77 -8.91 5.62
CA LYS A 4 -10.24 -9.75 6.68
C LYS A 4 -8.86 -10.24 6.35
N CYS A 5 -7.95 -10.15 7.32
CA CYS A 5 -6.59 -10.65 7.21
C CYS A 5 -6.18 -11.33 8.52
N LYS A 6 -5.11 -12.12 8.44
CA LYS A 6 -4.51 -12.73 9.61
C LYS A 6 -3.22 -12.00 9.95
N LEU A 7 -3.03 -11.64 11.22
CA LEU A 7 -1.80 -11.02 11.69
C LEU A 7 -0.69 -12.08 11.74
N LEU A 8 0.41 -11.81 11.02
CA LEU A 8 1.58 -12.70 10.97
C LEU A 8 2.70 -12.24 11.90
N GLU A 9 2.92 -10.93 11.99
CA GLU A 9 4.02 -10.36 12.76
C GLU A 9 3.63 -9.00 13.33
N GLU A 10 4.07 -8.77 14.55
CA GLU A 10 3.98 -7.46 15.20
C GLU A 10 5.31 -7.23 15.89
N SER A 11 6.09 -6.26 15.41
CA SER A 11 7.40 -5.93 15.99
C SER A 11 7.66 -4.44 15.85
N ASP A 12 7.95 -3.77 16.97
CA ASP A 12 8.13 -2.32 17.02
C ASP A 12 6.94 -1.60 16.38
N SER A 13 7.15 -0.83 15.30
CA SER A 13 6.07 -0.16 14.58
C SER A 13 5.48 -0.99 13.44
N LEU A 14 6.10 -2.12 13.09
CA LEU A 14 5.71 -2.94 11.93
C LEU A 14 4.60 -3.92 12.27
N LEU A 15 3.58 -3.95 11.42
CA LEU A 15 2.50 -4.94 11.44
C LEU A 15 2.43 -5.61 10.08
N VAL A 16 2.50 -6.94 10.07
CA VAL A 16 2.39 -7.72 8.83
C VAL A 16 1.16 -8.60 8.88
N PHE A 17 0.31 -8.47 7.87
CA PHE A 17 -0.89 -9.29 7.73
C PHE A 17 -0.81 -10.11 6.46
N ILE A 18 -1.54 -11.22 6.42
CA ILE A 18 -1.74 -12.01 5.22
C ILE A 18 -3.23 -12.11 4.91
N GLY A 19 -3.58 -11.90 3.65
CA GLY A 19 -4.93 -12.07 3.15
C GLY A 19 -4.92 -12.87 1.86
N GLU A 20 -6.07 -13.42 1.49
CA GLU A 20 -6.26 -14.15 0.26
C GLU A 20 -7.46 -13.60 -0.48
N PHE A 21 -7.34 -13.41 -1.80
CA PHE A 21 -8.45 -13.01 -2.64
C PHE A 21 -9.40 -14.20 -2.80
N GLU A 22 -10.60 -14.07 -2.25
CA GLU A 22 -11.63 -15.12 -2.29
C GLU A 22 -12.36 -15.17 -3.63
N LYS A 23 -12.22 -14.10 -4.44
CA LYS A 23 -12.85 -13.93 -5.75
C LYS A 23 -11.85 -13.38 -6.73
N GLU A 24 -12.08 -13.64 -8.01
CA GLU A 24 -11.39 -12.94 -9.08
C GLU A 24 -11.82 -11.47 -9.09
N ILE A 25 -10.86 -10.56 -9.14
CA ILE A 25 -11.10 -9.11 -9.16
C ILE A 25 -10.56 -8.53 -10.47
N HIS A 26 -11.36 -7.69 -11.10
CA HIS A 26 -10.95 -6.93 -12.28
C HIS A 26 -10.60 -5.51 -11.86
N HIS A 27 -9.31 -5.24 -11.72
CA HIS A 27 -8.82 -3.94 -11.28
C HIS A 27 -8.43 -3.11 -12.50
N LYS A 28 -8.81 -1.83 -12.49
CA LYS A 28 -8.57 -0.91 -13.60
C LYS A 28 -7.09 -0.87 -14.03
N GLU A 29 -6.19 -0.81 -13.07
CA GLU A 29 -4.76 -0.66 -13.33
C GLU A 29 -3.99 -1.98 -13.24
N LEU A 30 -4.36 -2.86 -12.31
CA LEU A 30 -3.67 -4.13 -12.09
C LEU A 30 -4.14 -5.26 -13.00
N GLY A 31 -5.26 -5.06 -13.70
CA GLY A 31 -5.84 -6.10 -14.54
C GLY A 31 -6.59 -7.14 -13.71
N VAL A 32 -6.52 -8.39 -14.12
CA VAL A 32 -7.22 -9.48 -13.45
C VAL A 32 -6.38 -10.02 -12.31
N ILE A 33 -6.92 -9.92 -11.11
CA ILE A 33 -6.34 -10.53 -9.91
C ILE A 33 -7.09 -11.83 -9.66
N ARG A 34 -6.40 -12.95 -9.75
CA ARG A 34 -7.03 -14.27 -9.66
C ARG A 34 -7.47 -14.60 -8.24
N ARG A 35 -8.54 -15.37 -8.14
CA ARG A 35 -8.91 -16.02 -6.88
C ARG A 35 -7.73 -16.85 -6.38
N GLY A 36 -7.41 -16.76 -5.09
CA GLY A 36 -6.27 -17.45 -4.51
C GLY A 36 -4.98 -16.65 -4.50
N THR A 37 -4.97 -15.42 -5.08
CA THR A 37 -3.85 -14.51 -4.96
C THR A 37 -3.65 -14.16 -3.50
N ILE A 38 -2.41 -14.22 -3.04
CA ILE A 38 -2.05 -13.95 -1.64
C ILE A 38 -1.52 -12.52 -1.54
N SER A 39 -1.99 -11.80 -0.54
CA SER A 39 -1.53 -10.45 -0.23
C SER A 39 -0.81 -10.46 1.12
N TYR A 40 0.48 -10.11 1.12
CA TYR A 40 1.19 -9.77 2.34
C TYR A 40 1.10 -8.27 2.51
N GLU A 41 0.59 -7.81 3.65
CA GLU A 41 0.29 -6.41 3.89
C GLU A 41 1.17 -5.88 5.01
N TYR A 42 2.03 -4.92 4.67
CA TYR A 42 3.00 -4.32 5.57
C TYR A 42 2.53 -2.93 5.95
N TYR A 43 2.33 -2.71 7.25
CA TYR A 43 1.92 -1.42 7.82
C TYR A 43 2.93 -1.00 8.88
N TRP A 44 3.16 0.31 8.98
CA TRP A 44 3.96 0.89 10.06
C TRP A 44 3.11 1.95 10.77
N THR A 45 3.03 1.88 12.08
CA THR A 45 2.20 2.80 12.88
C THR A 45 2.73 4.23 12.89
N ASP A 46 3.97 4.44 12.44
CA ASP A 46 4.64 5.73 12.40
C ASP A 46 5.00 6.21 10.99
N ARG A 47 4.45 5.58 9.95
CA ARG A 47 4.75 5.95 8.56
C ARG A 47 3.47 6.29 7.79
N TRP A 48 3.62 7.11 6.75
CA TRP A 48 2.54 7.60 5.91
C TRP A 48 2.34 6.77 4.66
N TYR A 49 2.64 5.49 4.71
CA TYR A 49 2.41 4.55 3.61
C TYR A 49 2.27 3.13 4.15
N ASN A 50 1.65 2.29 3.33
CA ASN A 50 1.68 0.85 3.51
C ASN A 50 2.08 0.19 2.20
N ILE A 51 2.49 -1.08 2.25
CA ILE A 51 2.96 -1.83 1.10
C ILE A 51 2.26 -3.18 1.09
N PHE A 52 1.60 -3.49 -0.01
CA PHE A 52 1.01 -4.80 -0.24
C PHE A 52 1.87 -5.54 -1.25
N ARG A 53 2.20 -6.77 -0.95
CA ARG A 53 2.96 -7.64 -1.83
C ARG A 53 2.04 -8.77 -2.27
N PHE A 54 1.70 -8.79 -3.56
CA PHE A 54 0.79 -9.77 -4.12
C PHE A 54 1.57 -10.91 -4.78
N HIS A 55 1.17 -12.15 -4.43
CA HIS A 55 1.70 -13.36 -5.04
C HIS A 55 0.58 -14.07 -5.79
N GLU A 56 0.89 -14.56 -6.99
CA GLU A 56 -0.01 -15.40 -7.75
C GLU A 56 -0.35 -16.67 -6.94
N PRO A 57 -1.46 -17.36 -7.25
CA PRO A 57 -1.80 -18.61 -6.56
C PRO A 57 -0.70 -19.66 -6.57
N ASP A 58 0.20 -19.64 -7.57
CA ASP A 58 1.34 -20.56 -7.67
C ASP A 58 2.54 -20.13 -6.79
N GLY A 59 2.46 -18.97 -6.13
CA GLY A 59 3.49 -18.44 -5.25
C GLY A 59 4.41 -17.41 -5.88
N GLY A 60 4.36 -17.22 -7.20
CA GLY A 60 5.21 -16.24 -7.89
C GLY A 60 4.83 -14.80 -7.56
N LEU A 61 5.81 -13.91 -7.48
CA LEU A 61 5.56 -12.49 -7.24
C LEU A 61 4.78 -11.90 -8.42
N ARG A 62 3.63 -11.29 -8.14
CA ARG A 62 2.83 -10.59 -9.13
C ARG A 62 3.20 -9.13 -9.22
N ASN A 63 3.08 -8.42 -8.12
CA ASN A 63 3.38 -7.00 -8.02
C ASN A 63 3.37 -6.54 -6.56
N PHE A 64 3.86 -5.31 -6.35
CA PHE A 64 3.63 -4.58 -5.11
C PHE A 64 2.62 -3.48 -5.36
N TYR A 65 1.83 -3.18 -4.35
CA TYR A 65 0.86 -2.08 -4.36
C TYR A 65 1.10 -1.23 -3.11
N CYS A 66 1.58 -0.01 -3.31
CA CYS A 66 1.89 0.89 -2.21
C CYS A 66 0.85 1.98 -2.13
N ASN A 67 0.29 2.20 -0.95
CA ASN A 67 -0.67 3.28 -0.70
C ASN A 67 0.01 4.37 0.12
N VAL A 68 -0.21 5.63 -0.23
CA VAL A 68 0.13 6.75 0.63
C VAL A 68 -1.09 7.05 1.50
N ASN A 69 -0.89 7.04 2.82
CA ASN A 69 -1.97 7.15 3.80
C ASN A 69 -1.43 7.80 5.07
N MET A 70 -2.34 8.25 5.91
CA MET A 70 -1.95 8.68 7.26
C MET A 70 -1.53 7.48 8.09
N PRO A 71 -0.68 7.66 9.12
CA PRO A 71 -0.28 6.55 9.99
C PRO A 71 -1.49 5.78 10.51
N PRO A 72 -1.49 4.44 10.41
CA PRO A 72 -2.63 3.64 10.83
C PRO A 72 -2.76 3.54 12.35
N ILE A 73 -3.96 3.22 12.79
CA ILE A 73 -4.26 2.94 14.20
C ILE A 73 -4.70 1.48 14.28
N PHE A 74 -4.01 0.69 15.11
CA PHE A 74 -4.35 -0.71 15.34
C PHE A 74 -4.87 -0.88 16.76
N SER A 75 -6.13 -1.28 16.88
CA SER A 75 -6.80 -1.42 18.18
C SER A 75 -7.88 -2.49 18.09
N ASN A 76 -7.97 -3.35 19.10
CA ASN A 76 -9.01 -4.39 19.21
C ASN A 76 -9.12 -5.27 17.94
N GLY A 77 -7.97 -5.62 17.35
CA GLY A 77 -7.94 -6.45 16.16
C GLY A 77 -8.36 -5.76 14.87
N VAL A 78 -8.51 -4.43 14.90
CA VAL A 78 -8.89 -3.64 13.72
C VAL A 78 -7.80 -2.62 13.42
N LEU A 79 -7.37 -2.60 12.16
CA LEU A 79 -6.41 -1.60 11.66
C LEU A 79 -7.16 -0.63 10.76
N ASP A 80 -7.13 0.65 11.13
CA ASP A 80 -7.77 1.73 10.40
C ASP A 80 -6.74 2.72 9.89
N TYR A 81 -6.92 3.22 8.68
CA TYR A 81 -6.09 4.29 8.14
C TYR A 81 -6.86 5.18 7.17
N VAL A 82 -6.40 6.40 7.02
CA VAL A 82 -6.97 7.37 6.07
C VAL A 82 -6.15 7.31 4.79
N ASP A 83 -6.77 6.86 3.70
CA ASP A 83 -6.17 6.78 2.38
C ASP A 83 -6.10 8.18 1.77
N LEU A 84 -4.93 8.59 1.29
CA LEU A 84 -4.70 9.87 0.63
C LEU A 84 -4.72 9.75 -0.90
N GLU A 85 -5.06 8.54 -1.40
CA GLU A 85 -5.38 8.26 -2.80
C GLU A 85 -4.23 8.38 -3.80
N ILE A 86 -2.99 8.40 -3.34
CA ILE A 86 -1.83 8.22 -4.20
C ILE A 86 -1.36 6.78 -4.07
N ASP A 87 -1.28 6.07 -5.19
CA ASP A 87 -0.84 4.69 -5.23
C ASP A 87 0.40 4.55 -6.09
N ILE A 88 1.31 3.68 -5.67
CA ILE A 88 2.49 3.33 -6.45
C ILE A 88 2.44 1.83 -6.72
N LEU A 89 2.39 1.48 -8.01
CA LEU A 89 2.47 0.09 -8.45
C LEU A 89 3.91 -0.25 -8.79
N VAL A 90 4.36 -1.42 -8.34
CA VAL A 90 5.68 -1.94 -8.68
C VAL A 90 5.47 -3.34 -9.26
N TRP A 91 5.75 -3.49 -10.54
CA TRP A 91 5.59 -4.77 -11.23
C TRP A 91 6.75 -5.72 -10.88
N SER A 92 6.62 -6.99 -11.24
CA SER A 92 7.64 -8.00 -10.93
C SER A 92 9.02 -7.70 -11.52
N ASP A 93 9.06 -6.90 -12.59
CA ASP A 93 10.31 -6.41 -13.20
C ASP A 93 10.82 -5.11 -12.56
N PHE A 94 10.16 -4.64 -11.50
CA PHE A 94 10.42 -3.41 -10.76
C PHE A 94 10.16 -2.12 -11.55
N ARG A 95 9.36 -2.21 -12.60
CA ARG A 95 8.84 -1.03 -13.27
C ARG A 95 7.82 -0.35 -12.34
N ILE A 96 7.93 0.97 -12.19
CA ILE A 96 7.12 1.77 -11.28
C ILE A 96 6.07 2.55 -12.06
N GLN A 97 4.85 2.63 -11.51
CA GLN A 97 3.77 3.45 -12.03
C GLN A 97 3.09 4.16 -10.87
N ILE A 98 3.01 5.49 -10.93
CA ILE A 98 2.34 6.31 -9.90
C ILE A 98 0.95 6.66 -10.40
N LEU A 99 -0.07 6.40 -9.55
CA LEU A 99 -1.48 6.59 -9.87
C LEU A 99 -2.09 7.68 -9.00
N ASP A 100 -3.15 8.31 -9.53
CA ASP A 100 -4.09 9.16 -8.79
C ASP A 100 -3.47 10.45 -8.20
N THR A 101 -2.36 10.93 -8.74
CA THR A 101 -1.77 12.21 -8.34
C THR A 101 -2.73 13.37 -8.63
N ASP A 102 -3.48 13.31 -9.74
CA ASP A 102 -4.47 14.34 -10.09
C ASP A 102 -5.61 14.37 -9.07
N GLU A 103 -6.06 13.21 -8.63
CA GLU A 103 -7.09 13.07 -7.61
C GLU A 103 -6.63 13.67 -6.28
N PHE A 104 -5.38 13.43 -5.90
CA PHE A 104 -4.80 14.04 -4.71
C PHE A 104 -4.77 15.57 -4.83
N GLU A 105 -4.40 16.12 -5.98
CA GLU A 105 -4.37 17.58 -6.21
C GLU A 105 -5.78 18.16 -6.11
N GLN A 106 -6.78 17.49 -6.65
CA GLN A 106 -8.18 17.92 -6.53
C GLN A 106 -8.64 17.88 -5.06
N ASN A 107 -8.29 16.84 -4.33
CA ASN A 107 -8.65 16.71 -2.92
C ASN A 107 -7.92 17.74 -2.06
N THR A 108 -6.70 18.12 -2.41
CA THR A 108 -5.97 19.19 -1.75
C THR A 108 -6.76 20.50 -1.79
N LYS A 109 -7.36 20.83 -2.93
CA LYS A 109 -8.19 22.01 -3.10
C LYS A 109 -9.53 21.87 -2.38
N ARG A 110 -10.19 20.71 -2.55
CA ARG A 110 -11.52 20.44 -2.01
C ARG A 110 -11.54 20.44 -0.49
N PHE A 111 -10.54 19.83 0.13
CA PHE A 111 -10.47 19.65 1.59
C PHE A 111 -9.47 20.60 2.25
N SER A 112 -8.89 21.53 1.49
CA SER A 112 -7.93 22.51 2.00
C SER A 112 -6.78 21.85 2.78
N TYR A 113 -6.17 20.84 2.20
CA TYR A 113 -5.04 20.17 2.83
C TYR A 113 -3.92 21.16 3.15
N SER A 114 -3.38 21.07 4.36
CA SER A 114 -2.31 21.93 4.82
C SER A 114 -1.02 21.68 4.04
N ASP A 115 -0.13 22.69 4.03
CA ASP A 115 1.20 22.54 3.44
C ASP A 115 1.99 21.44 4.14
N GLU A 116 1.80 21.28 5.46
CA GLU A 116 2.43 20.24 6.25
C GLU A 116 2.00 18.83 5.79
N LEU A 117 0.70 18.62 5.55
CA LEU A 117 0.19 17.34 5.03
C LEU A 117 0.74 17.06 3.65
N ARG A 118 0.74 18.05 2.78
CA ARG A 118 1.26 17.92 1.41
C ARG A 118 2.75 17.58 1.41
N LEU A 119 3.52 18.19 2.31
CA LEU A 119 4.94 17.87 2.49
C LEU A 119 5.14 16.43 2.95
N LYS A 120 4.37 15.97 3.92
CA LYS A 120 4.41 14.58 4.40
C LYS A 120 4.12 13.58 3.28
N VAL A 121 3.15 13.88 2.43
CA VAL A 121 2.82 13.03 1.27
C VAL A 121 4.00 12.98 0.30
N GLN A 122 4.60 14.12 -0.01
CA GLN A 122 5.75 14.18 -0.93
C GLN A 122 6.95 13.42 -0.37
N GLU A 123 7.24 13.58 0.90
CA GLU A 123 8.31 12.85 1.59
C GLU A 123 8.07 11.33 1.53
N SER A 124 6.81 10.91 1.73
CA SER A 124 6.44 9.50 1.70
C SER A 124 6.60 8.89 0.32
N VAL A 125 6.20 9.60 -0.73
CA VAL A 125 6.40 9.16 -2.12
C VAL A 125 7.90 9.02 -2.40
N ASN A 126 8.71 9.99 -1.99
CA ASN A 126 10.17 9.94 -2.19
C ASN A 126 10.81 8.79 -1.43
N GLU A 127 10.38 8.57 -0.20
CA GLU A 127 10.87 7.45 0.62
C GLU A 127 10.55 6.10 -0.01
N LEU A 128 9.32 5.91 -0.49
CA LEU A 128 8.91 4.69 -1.19
C LEU A 128 9.77 4.45 -2.44
N LYS A 129 10.00 5.49 -3.25
CA LYS A 129 10.85 5.38 -4.45
C LYS A 129 12.26 4.92 -4.09
N THR A 130 12.84 5.49 -3.04
CA THR A 130 14.18 5.12 -2.56
C THR A 130 14.21 3.67 -2.10
N MET A 131 13.22 3.24 -1.33
CA MET A 131 13.12 1.85 -0.88
C MET A 131 13.04 0.87 -2.06
N ILE A 132 12.26 1.20 -3.08
CA ILE A 132 12.10 0.38 -4.28
C ILE A 132 13.43 0.30 -5.04
N GLU A 133 14.08 1.42 -5.27
CA GLU A 133 15.36 1.49 -6.00
C GLU A 133 16.45 0.69 -5.29
N ASN A 134 16.50 0.76 -3.98
CA ASN A 134 17.53 0.09 -3.17
C ASN A 134 17.14 -1.34 -2.76
N ARG A 135 15.98 -1.82 -3.18
CA ARG A 135 15.46 -3.15 -2.79
C ARG A 135 15.44 -3.33 -1.28
N GLU A 136 15.04 -2.30 -0.54
CA GLU A 136 14.89 -2.38 0.90
C GLU A 136 13.64 -3.19 1.25
N PHE A 137 13.63 -3.81 2.44
CA PHE A 137 12.47 -4.54 2.93
C PHE A 137 11.19 -3.69 2.82
N PRO A 138 10.08 -4.21 2.29
CA PRO A 138 9.78 -5.58 1.86
C PRO A 138 10.01 -5.87 0.36
N PHE A 139 10.75 -5.00 -0.33
CA PHE A 139 11.04 -5.15 -1.77
C PHE A 139 12.22 -6.09 -2.07
N ALA A 140 12.90 -6.54 -1.06
CA ALA A 140 14.01 -7.49 -1.19
C ALA A 140 13.52 -8.93 -1.29
#